data_78e60b27fc193f3a6c12af51320afc2a
#
_entry.id   78e60b27fc193f3a6c12af51320afc2a
#
_cell.length_a   1.000
_cell.length_b   1.000
_cell.length_c   1.000
_cell.angle_alpha   90.00
_cell.angle_beta   90.00
_cell.angle_gamma   90.00
#
_symmetry.space_group_name_H-M   'P 1'
#
loop_
_entity.id
_entity.type
_entity.pdbx_description
1 polymer ?
#
loop_
_entity_poly.entity_id
_entity_poly.type
_entity_poly.pdbx_seq_one_letter_code
_entity_poly.pdbx_strand_id
1 'polypeptide(L)'
;MDDISNDITATIGRRIRSERTVRGWSLAELAERSDVSKAMLSAIERGTTSPTAALLVRIAAAFGMTLSTLIARAEMQGGGISRRDEQPVWQDPATGYIRRHLSPASQMPLELIRVSLPAGAKVGLPAASYAFIKQQIWLIDGRLDFTEGDVVHRLEPGDCLALGAPSDCVFHAPGPDAAEYLVALVRD
;
A
#
# COMPACT_ATOMS: atom_id res chain seq x y z
N MET A 1 17.41 10.40 -26.13
CA MET A 1 16.41 11.23 -25.41
C MET A 1 14.98 10.70 -25.64
N ASP A 2 14.78 9.86 -26.66
CA ASP A 2 13.46 9.29 -27.02
C ASP A 2 12.99 8.12 -26.15
N ASP A 3 13.92 7.45 -25.46
CA ASP A 3 13.60 6.22 -24.70
C ASP A 3 12.80 6.51 -23.42
N ILE A 4 13.13 7.57 -22.67
CA ILE A 4 12.46 7.95 -21.42
C ILE A 4 11.03 8.46 -21.69
N SER A 5 10.83 9.21 -22.78
CA SER A 5 9.50 9.74 -23.14
C SER A 5 8.54 8.63 -23.57
N ASN A 6 9.05 7.59 -24.23
CA ASN A 6 8.26 6.45 -24.67
C ASN A 6 7.84 5.55 -23.50
N ASP A 7 8.69 5.42 -22.49
CA ASP A 7 8.39 4.63 -21.27
C ASP A 7 7.29 5.30 -20.42
N ILE A 8 7.34 6.62 -20.25
CA ILE A 8 6.31 7.38 -19.50
C ILE A 8 4.96 7.29 -20.22
N THR A 9 4.93 7.43 -21.54
CA THR A 9 3.70 7.34 -22.35
C THR A 9 3.04 5.97 -22.20
N ALA A 10 3.82 4.90 -22.31
CA ALA A 10 3.33 3.53 -22.13
C ALA A 10 2.81 3.29 -20.70
N THR A 11 3.49 3.85 -19.70
CA THR A 11 3.12 3.73 -18.29
C THR A 11 1.79 4.44 -17.98
N ILE A 12 1.61 5.66 -18.51
CA ILE A 12 0.33 6.39 -18.40
C ILE A 12 -0.79 5.63 -19.10
N GLY A 13 -0.55 5.09 -20.29
CA GLY A 13 -1.54 4.30 -21.03
C GLY A 13 -1.98 3.05 -20.27
N ARG A 14 -1.04 2.29 -19.71
CA ARG A 14 -1.35 1.14 -18.82
C ARG A 14 -2.17 1.56 -17.62
N ARG A 15 -1.85 2.71 -17.01
CA ARG A 15 -2.60 3.22 -15.87
C ARG A 15 -4.03 3.58 -16.22
N ILE A 16 -4.26 4.30 -17.30
CA ILE A 16 -5.60 4.64 -17.80
C ILE A 16 -6.42 3.37 -18.02
N ARG A 17 -5.84 2.35 -18.66
CA ARG A 17 -6.50 1.06 -18.87
C ARG A 17 -6.86 0.38 -17.55
N SER A 18 -5.96 0.38 -16.57
CA SER A 18 -6.20 -0.18 -15.24
C SER A 18 -7.35 0.52 -14.52
N GLU A 19 -7.36 1.87 -14.49
CA GLU A 19 -8.41 2.66 -13.86
C GLU A 19 -9.78 2.41 -14.49
N ARG A 20 -9.82 2.30 -15.81
CA ARG A 20 -11.04 1.95 -16.57
C ARG A 20 -11.53 0.55 -16.22
N THR A 21 -10.64 -0.43 -16.23
CA THR A 21 -10.98 -1.85 -16.01
C THR A 21 -11.49 -2.09 -14.58
N VAL A 22 -10.85 -1.48 -13.58
CA VAL A 22 -11.26 -1.58 -12.17
C VAL A 22 -12.68 -1.03 -11.94
N ARG A 23 -13.08 -0.01 -12.72
CA ARG A 23 -14.44 0.54 -12.70
C ARG A 23 -15.44 -0.26 -13.54
N GLY A 24 -15.00 -1.31 -14.22
CA GLY A 24 -15.81 -2.11 -15.12
C GLY A 24 -16.23 -1.38 -16.41
N TRP A 25 -15.56 -0.27 -16.75
CA TRP A 25 -15.95 0.54 -17.90
C TRP A 25 -15.40 -0.03 -19.22
N SER A 26 -16.23 0.02 -20.26
CA SER A 26 -15.80 -0.17 -21.64
C SER A 26 -15.04 1.07 -22.15
N LEU A 27 -14.33 0.93 -23.26
CA LEU A 27 -13.73 2.08 -23.94
C LEU A 27 -14.78 3.11 -24.41
N ALA A 28 -16.00 2.67 -24.72
CA ALA A 28 -17.09 3.56 -25.12
C ALA A 28 -17.58 4.42 -23.92
N GLU A 29 -17.74 3.82 -22.76
CA GLU A 29 -18.14 4.53 -21.54
C GLU A 29 -17.07 5.53 -21.09
N LEU A 30 -15.78 5.19 -21.18
CA LEU A 30 -14.72 6.16 -20.89
C LEU A 30 -14.69 7.28 -21.94
N ALA A 31 -14.95 6.99 -23.20
CA ALA A 31 -15.03 8.00 -24.26
C ALA A 31 -16.13 9.02 -24.00
N GLU A 32 -17.31 8.55 -23.62
CA GLU A 32 -18.46 9.39 -23.25
C GLU A 32 -18.14 10.28 -22.05
N ARG A 33 -17.58 9.70 -20.97
CA ARG A 33 -17.27 10.41 -19.72
C ARG A 33 -16.15 11.43 -19.85
N SER A 34 -15.16 11.15 -20.69
CA SER A 34 -13.98 12.00 -20.87
C SER A 34 -14.08 12.95 -22.05
N ASP A 35 -15.12 12.81 -22.90
CA ASP A 35 -15.25 13.51 -24.17
C ASP A 35 -13.98 13.32 -25.05
N VAL A 36 -13.38 12.12 -25.02
CA VAL A 36 -12.23 11.71 -25.86
C VAL A 36 -12.65 10.54 -26.73
N SER A 37 -12.33 10.58 -28.03
CA SER A 37 -12.77 9.52 -28.95
C SER A 37 -12.26 8.13 -28.52
N LYS A 38 -13.08 7.10 -28.72
CA LYS A 38 -12.74 5.70 -28.44
C LYS A 38 -11.44 5.27 -29.14
N ALA A 39 -11.21 5.74 -30.37
CA ALA A 39 -9.99 5.43 -31.13
C ALA A 39 -8.74 6.01 -30.43
N MET A 40 -8.83 7.27 -29.98
CA MET A 40 -7.75 7.93 -29.27
C MET A 40 -7.46 7.24 -27.92
N LEU A 41 -8.49 6.93 -27.12
CA LEU A 41 -8.33 6.18 -25.88
C LEU A 41 -7.67 4.83 -26.09
N SER A 42 -8.09 4.10 -27.12
CA SER A 42 -7.48 2.82 -27.50
C SER A 42 -6.00 2.97 -27.88
N ALA A 43 -5.63 4.02 -28.61
CA ALA A 43 -4.24 4.30 -28.98
C ALA A 43 -3.39 4.67 -27.75
N ILE A 44 -3.94 5.48 -26.83
CA ILE A 44 -3.28 5.86 -25.57
C ILE A 44 -3.07 4.62 -24.68
N GLU A 45 -4.10 3.78 -24.48
CA GLU A 45 -4.00 2.58 -23.66
C GLU A 45 -3.01 1.53 -24.20
N ARG A 46 -2.77 1.52 -25.51
CA ARG A 46 -1.72 0.69 -26.13
C ARG A 46 -0.33 1.32 -26.12
N GLY A 47 -0.21 2.57 -25.69
CA GLY A 47 1.05 3.31 -25.72
C GLY A 47 1.51 3.69 -27.14
N THR A 48 0.63 3.63 -28.15
CA THR A 48 0.97 3.95 -29.54
C THR A 48 0.85 5.44 -29.87
N THR A 49 0.34 6.24 -28.94
CA THR A 49 0.20 7.69 -29.08
C THR A 49 0.43 8.36 -27.74
N SER A 50 1.26 9.41 -27.71
CA SER A 50 1.47 10.25 -26.54
C SER A 50 0.31 11.23 -26.40
N PRO A 51 -0.47 11.19 -25.29
CA PRO A 51 -1.57 12.11 -25.07
C PRO A 51 -1.07 13.52 -24.71
N THR A 52 -1.79 14.54 -25.14
CA THR A 52 -1.53 15.91 -24.67
C THR A 52 -1.99 16.10 -23.22
N ALA A 53 -1.45 17.10 -22.53
CA ALA A 53 -1.88 17.43 -21.16
C ALA A 53 -3.40 17.70 -21.08
N ALA A 54 -3.98 18.36 -22.10
CA ALA A 54 -5.41 18.62 -22.16
C ALA A 54 -6.24 17.33 -22.24
N LEU A 55 -5.79 16.32 -23.00
CA LEU A 55 -6.45 15.02 -23.05
C LEU A 55 -6.34 14.27 -21.71
N LEU A 56 -5.16 14.30 -21.08
CA LEU A 56 -4.95 13.68 -19.78
C LEU A 56 -5.80 14.30 -18.67
N VAL A 57 -5.98 15.64 -18.67
CA VAL A 57 -6.87 16.33 -17.72
C VAL A 57 -8.30 15.82 -17.86
N ARG A 58 -8.83 15.70 -19.09
CA ARG A 58 -10.18 15.22 -19.36
C ARG A 58 -10.37 13.76 -18.93
N ILE A 59 -9.39 12.90 -19.23
CA ILE A 59 -9.41 11.50 -18.81
C ILE A 59 -9.33 11.37 -17.28
N ALA A 60 -8.44 12.13 -16.64
CA ALA A 60 -8.33 12.14 -15.18
C ALA A 60 -9.63 12.62 -14.52
N ALA A 61 -10.24 13.68 -15.03
CA ALA A 61 -11.53 14.18 -14.54
C ALA A 61 -12.64 13.13 -14.65
N ALA A 62 -12.68 12.36 -15.75
CA ALA A 62 -13.63 11.25 -15.89
C ALA A 62 -13.48 10.19 -14.80
N PHE A 63 -12.26 9.98 -14.29
CA PHE A 63 -11.98 9.07 -13.16
C PHE A 63 -12.18 9.72 -11.79
N GLY A 64 -12.53 11.00 -11.71
CA GLY A 64 -12.68 11.74 -10.45
C GLY A 64 -11.36 12.11 -9.79
N MET A 65 -10.28 12.27 -10.57
CA MET A 65 -8.95 12.60 -10.06
C MET A 65 -8.31 13.78 -10.80
N THR A 66 -7.26 14.35 -10.23
CA THR A 66 -6.44 15.37 -10.90
C THR A 66 -5.43 14.76 -11.85
N LEU A 67 -4.92 15.56 -12.80
CA LEU A 67 -3.82 15.14 -13.67
C LEU A 67 -2.59 14.70 -12.85
N SER A 68 -2.24 15.45 -11.82
CA SER A 68 -1.11 15.11 -10.93
C SER A 68 -1.31 13.76 -10.25
N THR A 69 -2.52 13.45 -9.81
CA THR A 69 -2.87 12.15 -9.23
C THR A 69 -2.75 11.03 -10.28
N LEU A 70 -3.23 11.25 -11.50
CA LEU A 70 -3.12 10.26 -12.58
C LEU A 70 -1.65 9.96 -12.92
N ILE A 71 -0.80 10.98 -13.02
CA ILE A 71 0.63 10.82 -13.29
C ILE A 71 1.32 10.11 -12.12
N ALA A 72 1.13 10.57 -10.88
CA ALA A 72 1.71 9.92 -9.71
C ALA A 72 1.34 8.43 -9.64
N ARG A 73 0.08 8.11 -9.93
CA ARG A 73 -0.39 6.73 -9.99
C ARG A 73 0.18 5.94 -11.18
N ALA A 74 0.54 6.59 -12.27
CA ALA A 74 1.20 5.94 -13.40
C ALA A 74 2.68 5.66 -13.10
N GLU A 75 3.37 6.57 -12.44
CA GLU A 75 4.75 6.40 -11.98
C GLU A 75 4.88 5.32 -10.90
N MET A 76 3.84 5.15 -10.07
CA MET A 76 3.71 4.01 -9.16
C MET A 76 3.35 2.75 -9.97
N GLN A 77 4.34 2.10 -10.56
CA GLN A 77 4.14 0.83 -11.26
C GLN A 77 3.58 -0.20 -10.27
N GLY A 78 2.31 -0.54 -10.42
CA GLY A 78 1.67 -1.59 -9.64
C GLY A 78 2.27 -2.95 -9.98
N GLY A 79 2.88 -3.61 -9.00
CA GLY A 79 3.41 -4.96 -9.14
C GLY A 79 4.90 -4.99 -9.46
N GLY A 80 5.73 -4.70 -8.49
CA GLY A 80 7.17 -4.89 -8.53
C GLY A 80 7.64 -5.86 -7.45
N ILE A 81 8.89 -6.28 -7.53
CA ILE A 81 9.56 -6.98 -6.44
C ILE A 81 10.13 -5.92 -5.50
N SER A 82 9.75 -5.97 -4.22
CA SER A 82 10.43 -5.23 -3.16
C SER A 82 11.62 -6.06 -2.67
N ARG A 83 12.82 -5.73 -3.13
CA ARG A 83 14.04 -6.44 -2.71
C ARG A 83 14.37 -6.12 -1.26
N ARG A 84 14.83 -7.12 -0.51
CA ARG A 84 15.10 -7.01 0.93
C ARG A 84 16.05 -5.85 1.30
N ASP A 85 17.05 -5.59 0.48
CA ASP A 85 18.04 -4.55 0.64
C ASP A 85 17.53 -3.13 0.30
N GLU A 86 16.43 -3.06 -0.47
CA GLU A 86 15.74 -1.82 -0.86
C GLU A 86 14.58 -1.47 0.07
N GLN A 87 14.15 -2.41 0.94
CA GLN A 87 13.01 -2.23 1.84
C GLN A 87 13.31 -1.18 2.92
N PRO A 88 12.46 -0.15 3.07
CA PRO A 88 12.63 0.84 4.13
C PRO A 88 12.63 0.19 5.51
N VAL A 89 13.62 0.52 6.32
CA VAL A 89 13.75 0.07 7.71
C VAL A 89 13.78 1.30 8.62
N TRP A 90 12.98 1.26 9.65
CA TRP A 90 13.01 2.23 10.73
C TRP A 90 13.23 1.49 12.06
N GLN A 91 14.08 2.07 12.92
CA GLN A 91 14.36 1.56 14.26
C GLN A 91 14.06 2.64 15.29
N ASP A 92 13.30 2.27 16.31
CA ASP A 92 13.08 3.12 17.46
C ASP A 92 14.36 3.18 18.34
N PRO A 93 14.93 4.36 18.53
CA PRO A 93 16.16 4.50 19.33
C PRO A 93 15.95 4.21 20.82
N ALA A 94 14.72 4.29 21.34
CA ALA A 94 14.41 4.08 22.75
C ALA A 94 14.25 2.61 23.12
N THR A 95 13.59 1.83 22.27
CA THR A 95 13.23 0.43 22.56
C THR A 95 13.99 -0.58 21.72
N GLY A 96 14.64 -0.13 20.65
CA GLY A 96 15.26 -1.01 19.65
C GLY A 96 14.26 -1.71 18.72
N TYR A 97 12.96 -1.42 18.84
CA TYR A 97 11.91 -1.92 17.95
C TYR A 97 12.26 -1.60 16.50
N ILE A 98 12.26 -2.61 15.63
CA ILE A 98 12.57 -2.47 14.21
C ILE A 98 11.33 -2.74 13.38
N ARG A 99 11.06 -1.85 12.45
CA ARG A 99 9.96 -1.97 11.49
C ARG A 99 10.51 -1.94 10.06
N ARG A 100 10.27 -3.01 9.31
CA ARG A 100 10.65 -3.13 7.90
C ARG A 100 9.40 -3.18 7.04
N HIS A 101 9.28 -2.26 6.09
CA HIS A 101 8.18 -2.24 5.13
C HIS A 101 8.46 -3.22 3.99
N LEU A 102 7.62 -4.24 3.84
CA LEU A 102 7.84 -5.33 2.86
C LEU A 102 7.15 -5.08 1.53
N SER A 103 5.97 -4.44 1.56
CA SER A 103 5.17 -4.25 0.35
C SER A 103 5.92 -3.40 -0.67
N PRO A 104 5.93 -3.81 -1.95
CA PRO A 104 6.40 -2.93 -3.01
C PRO A 104 5.50 -1.71 -3.11
N ALA A 105 6.03 -0.60 -3.60
CA ALA A 105 5.22 0.57 -3.91
C ALA A 105 4.13 0.16 -4.92
N SER A 106 2.88 0.14 -4.47
CA SER A 106 1.74 -0.27 -5.27
C SER A 106 0.49 0.49 -4.84
N GLN A 107 -0.58 0.34 -5.62
CA GLN A 107 -1.89 0.90 -5.26
C GLN A 107 -2.78 -0.10 -4.51
N MET A 108 -2.24 -1.25 -4.18
CA MET A 108 -2.93 -2.17 -3.29
C MET A 108 -3.11 -1.47 -1.93
N PRO A 109 -4.31 -1.52 -1.36
CA PRO A 109 -4.53 -0.96 -0.03
C PRO A 109 -3.84 -1.78 1.07
N LEU A 110 -3.35 -2.98 0.74
CA LEU A 110 -2.65 -3.87 1.65
C LEU A 110 -1.17 -3.47 1.79
N GLU A 111 -0.74 -3.27 3.02
CA GLU A 111 0.66 -3.10 3.40
C GLU A 111 1.10 -4.25 4.31
N LEU A 112 2.27 -4.80 4.04
CA LEU A 112 2.93 -5.82 4.86
C LEU A 112 4.16 -5.21 5.53
N ILE A 113 4.26 -5.41 6.84
CA ILE A 113 5.34 -4.87 7.65
C ILE A 113 5.87 -5.99 8.54
N ARG A 114 7.15 -6.27 8.44
CA ARG A 114 7.83 -7.15 9.39
C ARG A 114 8.35 -6.33 10.55
N VAL A 115 8.12 -6.84 11.73
CA VAL A 115 8.51 -6.22 12.99
C VAL A 115 9.40 -7.16 13.78
N SER A 116 10.47 -6.59 14.36
CA SER A 116 11.29 -7.23 15.39
C SER A 116 11.20 -6.38 16.65
N LEU A 117 10.65 -6.96 17.72
CA LEU A 117 10.55 -6.35 19.04
C LEU A 117 11.55 -7.04 19.97
N PRO A 118 12.59 -6.34 20.46
CA PRO A 118 13.59 -6.93 21.34
C PRO A 118 13.00 -7.56 22.60
N ALA A 119 13.69 -8.55 23.14
CA ALA A 119 13.33 -9.21 24.38
C ALA A 119 13.10 -8.18 25.52
N GLY A 120 11.99 -8.30 26.24
CA GLY A 120 11.59 -7.40 27.31
C GLY A 120 11.08 -6.03 26.86
N ALA A 121 11.19 -5.67 25.58
CA ALA A 121 10.76 -4.37 25.10
C ALA A 121 9.22 -4.24 25.08
N LYS A 122 8.77 -2.99 25.30
CA LYS A 122 7.36 -2.60 25.23
C LYS A 122 7.19 -1.39 24.33
N VAL A 123 6.20 -1.44 23.45
CA VAL A 123 5.83 -0.32 22.56
C VAL A 123 4.34 -0.08 22.68
N GLY A 124 3.97 1.11 23.17
CA GLY A 124 2.57 1.55 23.26
C GLY A 124 2.19 2.41 22.05
N LEU A 125 1.01 2.20 21.52
CA LEU A 125 0.45 3.00 20.43
C LEU A 125 -0.98 3.41 20.80
N PRO A 126 -1.33 4.71 20.65
CA PRO A 126 -2.66 5.19 21.00
C PRO A 126 -3.72 4.74 19.98
N ALA A 127 -4.97 4.67 20.40
CA ALA A 127 -6.13 4.31 19.58
C ALA A 127 -6.20 5.10 18.25
N ALA A 128 -5.81 6.38 18.27
CA ALA A 128 -5.78 7.23 17.09
C ALA A 128 -4.89 6.68 15.96
N SER A 129 -3.87 5.87 16.28
CA SER A 129 -3.00 5.22 15.29
C SER A 129 -3.72 4.15 14.47
N TYR A 130 -4.89 3.71 14.91
CA TYR A 130 -5.67 2.62 14.31
C TYR A 130 -7.01 3.08 13.72
N ALA A 131 -7.34 4.37 13.81
CA ALA A 131 -8.66 4.89 13.48
C ALA A 131 -9.11 4.66 12.02
N PHE A 132 -8.15 4.51 11.10
CA PHE A 132 -8.43 4.39 9.65
C PHE A 132 -7.73 3.18 9.04
N ILE A 133 -7.39 2.18 9.84
CA ILE A 133 -6.74 0.97 9.38
C ILE A 133 -7.38 -0.27 9.97
N LYS A 134 -7.46 -1.34 9.20
CA LYS A 134 -7.73 -2.69 9.67
C LYS A 134 -6.45 -3.48 9.58
N GLN A 135 -6.10 -4.21 10.63
CA GLN A 135 -4.84 -4.94 10.64
C GLN A 135 -4.95 -6.29 11.32
N GLN A 136 -4.04 -7.16 10.91
CA GLN A 136 -3.79 -8.45 11.52
C GLN A 136 -2.32 -8.54 11.93
N ILE A 137 -2.06 -9.25 13.02
CA ILE A 137 -0.72 -9.56 13.53
C ILE A 137 -0.54 -11.06 13.41
N TRP A 138 0.50 -11.50 12.71
CA TRP A 138 0.87 -12.91 12.64
C TRP A 138 2.24 -13.11 13.28
N LEU A 139 2.29 -13.82 14.41
CA LEU A 139 3.54 -14.09 15.09
C LEU A 139 4.33 -15.18 14.34
N ILE A 140 5.57 -14.85 14.01
CA ILE A 140 6.49 -15.72 13.26
C ILE A 140 7.39 -16.51 14.24
N ASP A 141 7.96 -15.78 15.23
CA ASP A 141 8.91 -16.36 16.18
C ASP A 141 8.89 -15.59 17.51
N GLY A 142 9.33 -16.23 18.59
CA GLY A 142 9.34 -15.66 19.93
C GLY A 142 7.96 -15.72 20.61
N ARG A 143 7.68 -14.75 21.50
CA ARG A 143 6.40 -14.58 22.20
C ARG A 143 5.99 -13.12 22.15
N LEU A 144 4.69 -12.88 21.98
CA LEU A 144 4.14 -11.54 21.92
C LEU A 144 2.89 -11.46 22.84
N ASP A 145 2.97 -10.64 23.89
CA ASP A 145 1.79 -10.20 24.62
C ASP A 145 1.29 -8.90 23.96
N PHE A 146 0.14 -8.98 23.33
CA PHE A 146 -0.51 -7.83 22.71
C PHE A 146 -1.70 -7.41 23.58
N THR A 147 -1.64 -6.22 24.15
CA THR A 147 -2.73 -5.64 24.93
C THR A 147 -3.55 -4.73 24.04
N GLU A 148 -4.87 -4.93 23.99
CA GLU A 148 -5.85 -4.13 23.27
C GLU A 148 -6.89 -3.62 24.27
N GLY A 149 -6.82 -2.35 24.64
CA GLY A 149 -7.59 -1.83 25.76
C GLY A 149 -7.29 -2.61 27.06
N ASP A 150 -8.30 -3.29 27.59
CA ASP A 150 -8.19 -4.09 28.81
C ASP A 150 -7.90 -5.58 28.54
N VAL A 151 -7.81 -6.00 27.29
CA VAL A 151 -7.63 -7.40 26.88
C VAL A 151 -6.18 -7.69 26.54
N VAL A 152 -5.63 -8.76 27.10
CA VAL A 152 -4.27 -9.24 26.76
C VAL A 152 -4.36 -10.53 25.95
N HIS A 153 -3.87 -10.46 24.72
CA HIS A 153 -3.70 -11.60 23.82
C HIS A 153 -2.26 -12.11 23.90
N ARG A 154 -2.09 -13.36 24.31
CA ARG A 154 -0.76 -14.00 24.36
C ARG A 154 -0.60 -14.86 23.13
N LEU A 155 0.29 -14.42 22.23
CA LEU A 155 0.51 -15.09 20.95
C LEU A 155 1.75 -15.97 21.01
N GLU A 156 1.63 -17.15 20.39
CA GLU A 156 2.71 -18.10 20.14
C GLU A 156 2.98 -18.18 18.62
N PRO A 157 4.15 -18.66 18.18
CA PRO A 157 4.48 -18.77 16.75
C PRO A 157 3.41 -19.51 15.95
N GLY A 158 2.94 -18.88 14.88
CA GLY A 158 1.84 -19.35 14.05
C GLY A 158 0.49 -18.72 14.34
N ASP A 159 0.30 -18.09 15.51
CA ASP A 159 -0.94 -17.41 15.84
C ASP A 159 -1.14 -16.15 14.98
N CYS A 160 -2.39 -15.92 14.60
CA CYS A 160 -2.82 -14.73 13.88
C CYS A 160 -3.98 -14.05 14.61
N LEU A 161 -3.76 -12.81 15.01
CA LEU A 161 -4.74 -11.96 15.70
C LEU A 161 -5.27 -10.90 14.73
N ALA A 162 -6.59 -10.80 14.57
CA ALA A 162 -7.22 -9.65 13.94
C ALA A 162 -7.58 -8.63 15.03
N LEU A 163 -7.17 -7.37 14.86
CA LEU A 163 -7.49 -6.31 15.82
C LEU A 163 -8.97 -5.92 15.74
N GLY A 164 -9.52 -5.56 16.89
CA GLY A 164 -10.89 -5.09 17.04
C GLY A 164 -11.06 -3.60 16.70
N ALA A 165 -12.01 -2.96 17.39
CA ALA A 165 -12.22 -1.52 17.29
C ALA A 165 -11.00 -0.76 17.81
N PRO A 166 -10.68 0.44 17.27
CA PRO A 166 -9.51 1.21 17.71
C PRO A 166 -9.48 1.44 19.21
N SER A 167 -8.42 0.97 19.86
CA SER A 167 -8.14 1.13 21.29
C SER A 167 -6.65 1.36 21.52
N ASP A 168 -6.27 1.83 22.69
CA ASP A 168 -4.86 1.92 23.06
C ASP A 168 -4.27 0.51 23.11
N CYS A 169 -3.12 0.34 22.46
CA CYS A 169 -2.47 -0.96 22.33
C CYS A 169 -1.05 -0.95 22.87
N VAL A 170 -0.63 -2.10 23.45
CA VAL A 170 0.75 -2.32 23.87
C VAL A 170 1.26 -3.63 23.32
N PHE A 171 2.39 -3.57 22.61
CA PHE A 171 3.17 -4.72 22.19
C PHE A 171 4.26 -4.99 23.20
N HIS A 172 4.37 -6.20 23.69
CA HIS A 172 5.38 -6.62 24.67
C HIS A 172 5.96 -7.98 24.27
N ALA A 173 7.27 -8.07 24.20
CA ALA A 173 8.00 -9.32 24.02
C ALA A 173 8.45 -9.86 25.40
N PRO A 174 7.66 -10.72 26.07
CA PRO A 174 7.92 -11.11 27.46
C PRO A 174 9.03 -12.15 27.62
N GLY A 175 9.45 -12.78 26.51
CA GLY A 175 10.41 -13.87 26.53
C GLY A 175 11.87 -13.43 26.58
N PRO A 176 12.80 -14.40 26.66
CA PRO A 176 14.23 -14.12 26.54
C PRO A 176 14.66 -13.75 25.12
N ASP A 177 13.82 -14.08 24.13
CA ASP A 177 14.06 -13.85 22.72
C ASP A 177 13.21 -12.69 22.21
N ALA A 178 13.64 -12.08 21.11
CA ALA A 178 12.85 -11.08 20.40
C ALA A 178 11.55 -11.68 19.83
N ALA A 179 10.49 -10.90 19.78
CA ALA A 179 9.29 -11.28 19.05
C ALA A 179 9.39 -10.80 17.58
N GLU A 180 9.28 -11.75 16.67
CA GLU A 180 9.25 -11.48 15.21
C GLU A 180 7.83 -11.69 14.70
N TYR A 181 7.23 -10.67 14.14
CA TYR A 181 5.86 -10.76 13.63
C TYR A 181 5.63 -9.96 12.36
N LEU A 182 4.61 -10.35 11.62
CA LEU A 182 4.11 -9.64 10.45
C LEU A 182 2.86 -8.85 10.84
N VAL A 183 2.82 -7.61 10.42
CA VAL A 183 1.60 -6.80 10.43
C VAL A 183 1.10 -6.68 8.98
N ALA A 184 -0.10 -7.18 8.73
CA ALA A 184 -0.84 -6.96 7.51
C ALA A 184 -1.91 -5.90 7.77
N LEU A 185 -1.83 -4.75 7.11
CA LEU A 185 -2.79 -3.68 7.30
C LEU A 185 -3.43 -3.23 5.98
N VAL A 186 -4.67 -2.78 6.09
CA VAL A 186 -5.43 -2.17 5.00
C VAL A 186 -5.93 -0.82 5.47
N ARG A 187 -5.74 0.21 4.65
CA ARG A 187 -6.30 1.55 4.88
C ARG A 187 -7.70 1.62 4.28
N ASP A 188 -8.65 2.10 5.06
CA ASP A 188 -10.02 2.39 4.59
C ASP A 188 -10.06 3.64 3.72
#